data_a038a1774c4fc233194e1dbda2bee4dc
#
_entry.id   a038a1774c4fc233194e1dbda2bee4dc
#
_cell.length_a   1.000
_cell.length_b   1.000
_cell.length_c   1.000
_cell.angle_alpha   90.00
_cell.angle_beta   90.00
_cell.angle_gamma   90.00
#
_symmetry.space_group_name_H-M   'P 1'
#
loop_
_entity.id
_entity.type
_entity.pdbx_description
1 polymer ?
#
loop_
_entity_poly.entity_id
_entity_poly.type
_entity_poly.pdbx_seq_one_letter_code
_entity_poly.pdbx_strand_id
1 'polypeptide(L)'
;MVLAEYDVHLFDLDGTLVDAEWSYTRGVFDRVGERLGREFTDREAYVLWHGLDGARATTLREIGVDPDRFWPAFHAEEDPIARAEATYLHDDAARTLDRIDALEVPTGLVTHCQSFLAEPVLDGLDLAGRFDTVVCCTDETGWKPDPDPLELAMRNLGIDSDDARGYYVGDGESDVSAAWNAGLDAFHVERVGHDDRGRCVLGDRRVERLDELWR
;
A
#
# COMPACT_ATOMS: atom_id res chain seq x y z
N MET A 1 -21.68 -1.49 9.62
CA MET A 1 -20.77 -2.52 10.16
C MET A 1 -19.60 -1.77 10.71
N VAL A 2 -19.31 -1.93 11.97
CA VAL A 2 -18.28 -1.13 12.64
C VAL A 2 -17.00 -1.95 12.66
N LEU A 3 -15.84 -1.33 12.39
CA LEU A 3 -14.53 -2.01 12.45
C LEU A 3 -14.29 -2.72 13.79
N ALA A 4 -14.93 -2.28 14.86
CA ALA A 4 -14.89 -2.92 16.18
C ALA A 4 -15.45 -4.36 16.24
N GLU A 5 -16.05 -4.87 15.15
CA GLU A 5 -16.56 -6.26 15.07
C GLU A 5 -15.51 -7.23 14.51
N TYR A 6 -14.32 -6.72 14.16
CA TYR A 6 -13.22 -7.51 13.64
C TYR A 6 -12.21 -7.84 14.72
N ASP A 7 -11.61 -9.01 14.62
CA ASP A 7 -10.62 -9.54 15.56
C ASP A 7 -9.19 -9.11 15.19
N VAL A 8 -8.99 -8.63 13.95
CA VAL A 8 -7.71 -8.14 13.44
C VAL A 8 -7.92 -7.06 12.38
N HIS A 9 -7.05 -6.04 12.40
CA HIS A 9 -7.02 -4.94 11.46
C HIS A 9 -5.72 -4.97 10.65
N LEU A 10 -5.81 -5.13 9.32
CA LEU A 10 -4.64 -5.10 8.45
C LEU A 10 -4.75 -3.97 7.43
N PHE A 11 -3.62 -3.27 7.20
CA PHE A 11 -3.53 -2.11 6.33
C PHE A 11 -2.37 -2.23 5.35
N ASP A 12 -2.57 -1.72 4.14
CA ASP A 12 -1.49 -1.30 3.27
C ASP A 12 -0.99 0.11 3.66
N LEU A 13 0.18 0.49 3.16
CA LEU A 13 0.83 1.77 3.46
C LEU A 13 0.60 2.81 2.37
N ASP A 14 1.29 2.64 1.23
CA ASP A 14 1.34 3.62 0.14
C ASP A 14 0.04 3.66 -0.66
N GLY A 15 -0.53 4.86 -0.86
CA GLY A 15 -1.83 5.03 -1.50
C GLY A 15 -3.02 4.69 -0.59
N THR A 16 -2.77 4.20 0.61
CA THR A 16 -3.78 3.79 1.60
C THR A 16 -3.74 4.68 2.83
N LEU A 17 -2.72 4.57 3.65
CA LEU A 17 -2.51 5.39 4.84
C LEU A 17 -1.75 6.68 4.50
N VAL A 18 -0.76 6.56 3.65
CA VAL A 18 0.15 7.65 3.28
C VAL A 18 0.23 7.83 1.77
N ASP A 19 0.72 9.00 1.35
CA ASP A 19 1.16 9.24 -0.01
C ASP A 19 2.37 10.18 0.00
N ALA A 20 3.09 10.26 -1.12
CA ALA A 20 4.23 11.15 -1.27
C ALA A 20 3.86 12.39 -2.10
N GLU A 21 4.48 13.50 -1.78
CA GLU A 21 4.41 14.71 -2.57
C GLU A 21 4.82 14.44 -4.03
N TRP A 22 4.02 14.94 -4.97
CA TRP A 22 4.25 14.72 -6.41
C TRP A 22 5.64 15.15 -6.87
N SER A 23 6.20 16.20 -6.28
CA SER A 23 7.55 16.68 -6.58
C SER A 23 8.62 15.63 -6.30
N TYR A 24 8.48 14.84 -5.24
CA TYR A 24 9.37 13.73 -4.93
C TYR A 24 9.23 12.62 -5.99
N THR A 25 8.00 12.17 -6.20
CA THR A 25 7.68 11.13 -7.20
C THR A 25 8.23 11.49 -8.56
N ARG A 26 7.96 12.71 -9.02
CA ARG A 26 8.46 13.20 -10.31
C ARG A 26 9.99 13.16 -10.38
N GLY A 27 10.66 13.62 -9.32
CA GLY A 27 12.12 13.60 -9.24
C GLY A 27 12.72 12.19 -9.28
N VAL A 28 12.07 11.20 -8.68
CA VAL A 28 12.48 9.78 -8.80
C VAL A 28 12.37 9.32 -10.25
N PHE A 29 11.23 9.56 -10.92
CA PHE A 29 11.05 9.16 -12.33
C PHE A 29 11.99 9.88 -13.29
N ASP A 30 12.38 11.11 -13.02
CA ASP A 30 13.38 11.84 -13.82
C ASP A 30 14.74 11.14 -13.75
N ARG A 31 15.22 10.80 -12.54
CA ARG A 31 16.49 10.09 -12.34
C ARG A 31 16.47 8.67 -12.91
N VAL A 32 15.37 7.95 -12.73
CA VAL A 32 15.16 6.63 -13.35
C VAL A 32 15.20 6.74 -14.87
N GLY A 33 14.57 7.76 -15.43
CA GLY A 33 14.58 8.03 -16.86
C GLY A 33 15.99 8.29 -17.41
N GLU A 34 16.78 9.12 -16.73
CA GLU A 34 18.18 9.36 -17.05
C GLU A 34 18.99 8.05 -17.07
N ARG A 35 18.82 7.21 -16.02
CA ARG A 35 19.50 5.92 -15.93
C ARG A 35 19.12 4.94 -17.03
N LEU A 36 17.85 4.94 -17.43
CA LEU A 36 17.32 4.04 -18.48
C LEU A 36 17.48 4.60 -19.90
N GLY A 37 17.86 5.88 -20.04
CA GLY A 37 18.02 6.56 -21.33
C GLY A 37 16.68 6.89 -22.01
N ARG A 38 15.63 7.19 -21.20
CA ARG A 38 14.31 7.62 -21.68
C ARG A 38 13.71 8.68 -20.77
N GLU A 39 12.76 9.44 -21.29
CA GLU A 39 11.93 10.33 -20.48
C GLU A 39 10.60 9.61 -20.13
N PHE A 40 10.14 9.76 -18.88
CA PHE A 40 8.80 9.41 -18.47
C PHE A 40 7.93 10.65 -18.49
N THR A 41 6.77 10.58 -19.13
CA THR A 41 5.76 11.63 -19.03
C THR A 41 5.16 11.67 -17.62
N ASP A 42 4.57 12.81 -17.23
CA ASP A 42 3.86 12.93 -15.96
C ASP A 42 2.75 11.87 -15.82
N ARG A 43 2.04 11.59 -16.93
CA ARG A 43 1.00 10.56 -16.94
C ARG A 43 1.56 9.16 -16.71
N GLU A 44 2.65 8.77 -17.36
CA GLU A 44 3.31 7.48 -17.14
C GLU A 44 3.80 7.34 -15.70
N ALA A 45 4.46 8.38 -15.17
CA ALA A 45 4.94 8.41 -13.80
C ALA A 45 3.77 8.28 -12.79
N TYR A 46 2.69 9.02 -13.01
CA TYR A 46 1.50 9.00 -12.16
C TYR A 46 0.82 7.62 -12.16
N VAL A 47 0.61 7.04 -13.34
CA VAL A 47 -0.01 5.71 -13.48
C VAL A 47 0.85 4.62 -12.83
N LEU A 48 2.17 4.67 -13.02
CA LEU A 48 3.08 3.69 -12.44
C LEU A 48 3.20 3.84 -10.92
N TRP A 49 3.24 5.08 -10.42
CA TRP A 49 3.33 5.35 -8.98
C TRP A 49 2.12 4.81 -8.22
N HIS A 50 0.94 5.18 -8.68
CA HIS A 50 -0.32 4.79 -8.03
C HIS A 50 -0.86 3.42 -8.49
N GLY A 51 -0.20 2.73 -9.41
CA GLY A 51 -0.66 1.42 -9.91
C GLY A 51 -2.04 1.46 -10.58
N LEU A 52 -2.39 2.55 -11.28
CA LEU A 52 -3.74 2.78 -11.76
C LEU A 52 -4.19 1.85 -12.88
N ASP A 53 -3.25 1.29 -13.63
CA ASP A 53 -3.50 0.40 -14.78
C ASP A 53 -3.27 -1.07 -14.45
N GLY A 54 -3.36 -1.44 -13.17
CA GLY A 54 -3.19 -2.79 -12.65
C GLY A 54 -1.73 -3.16 -12.41
N ALA A 55 -1.34 -4.36 -12.86
CA ALA A 55 0.02 -4.86 -12.62
C ALA A 55 1.05 -3.94 -13.28
N ARG A 56 1.82 -3.20 -12.48
CA ARG A 56 2.87 -2.27 -12.93
C ARG A 56 3.81 -2.87 -13.97
N ALA A 57 4.14 -4.16 -13.85
CA ALA A 57 4.97 -4.85 -14.83
C ALA A 57 4.32 -4.94 -16.22
N THR A 58 3.00 -5.03 -16.29
CA THR A 58 2.25 -5.01 -17.57
C THR A 58 2.32 -3.61 -18.18
N THR A 59 1.98 -2.59 -17.40
CA THR A 59 2.05 -1.18 -17.84
C THR A 59 3.46 -0.82 -18.34
N LEU A 60 4.51 -1.23 -17.63
CA LEU A 60 5.89 -1.02 -18.06
C LEU A 60 6.16 -1.62 -19.44
N ARG A 61 5.75 -2.87 -19.68
CA ARG A 61 5.93 -3.53 -20.99
C ARG A 61 5.14 -2.82 -22.10
N GLU A 62 3.93 -2.37 -21.82
CA GLU A 62 3.07 -1.65 -22.77
C GLU A 62 3.69 -0.31 -23.21
N ILE A 63 4.37 0.38 -22.31
CA ILE A 63 5.11 1.62 -22.65
C ILE A 63 6.55 1.35 -23.13
N GLY A 64 6.90 0.08 -23.39
CA GLY A 64 8.19 -0.33 -23.94
C GLY A 64 9.35 -0.32 -22.94
N VAL A 65 9.07 -0.44 -21.66
CA VAL A 65 10.07 -0.53 -20.58
C VAL A 65 10.13 -1.95 -20.06
N ASP A 66 11.34 -2.48 -19.95
CA ASP A 66 11.60 -3.78 -19.34
C ASP A 66 11.49 -3.67 -17.80
N PRO A 67 10.54 -4.39 -17.17
CA PRO A 67 10.40 -4.36 -15.70
C PRO A 67 11.66 -4.80 -14.96
N ASP A 68 12.42 -5.77 -15.51
CA ASP A 68 13.63 -6.30 -14.88
C ASP A 68 14.79 -5.27 -14.86
N ARG A 69 14.72 -4.27 -15.75
CA ARG A 69 15.62 -3.12 -15.75
C ARG A 69 15.06 -1.93 -14.94
N PHE A 70 13.74 -1.78 -14.93
CA PHE A 70 13.07 -0.66 -14.27
C PHE A 70 13.21 -0.75 -12.76
N TRP A 71 12.81 -1.86 -12.14
CA TRP A 71 12.78 -1.96 -10.69
C TRP A 71 14.13 -1.76 -10.01
N PRO A 72 15.23 -2.38 -10.48
CA PRO A 72 16.55 -2.08 -9.91
C PRO A 72 16.97 -0.61 -10.06
N ALA A 73 16.62 0.03 -11.19
CA ALA A 73 16.90 1.45 -11.39
C ALA A 73 16.05 2.32 -10.47
N PHE A 74 14.76 1.99 -10.33
CA PHE A 74 13.81 2.71 -9.49
C PHE A 74 14.25 2.69 -8.01
N HIS A 75 14.50 1.51 -7.45
CA HIS A 75 14.94 1.38 -6.06
C HIS A 75 16.33 1.99 -5.78
N ALA A 76 17.19 2.07 -6.80
CA ALA A 76 18.49 2.74 -6.65
C ALA A 76 18.38 4.27 -6.64
N GLU A 77 17.27 4.84 -7.13
CA GLU A 77 17.02 6.30 -7.17
C GLU A 77 16.11 6.77 -6.02
N GLU A 78 15.54 5.86 -5.26
CA GLU A 78 14.80 6.20 -4.06
C GLU A 78 15.75 6.48 -2.88
N ASP A 79 15.66 7.66 -2.32
CA ASP A 79 16.38 8.05 -1.11
C ASP A 79 15.44 7.94 0.09
N PRO A 80 15.76 7.13 1.12
CA PRO A 80 14.85 6.87 2.23
C PRO A 80 14.55 8.12 3.08
N ILE A 81 15.51 9.04 3.22
CA ILE A 81 15.31 10.27 3.98
C ILE A 81 14.41 11.23 3.19
N ALA A 82 14.74 11.46 1.91
CA ALA A 82 13.92 12.29 1.05
C ALA A 82 12.51 11.72 0.86
N ARG A 83 12.36 10.37 0.83
CA ARG A 83 11.08 9.69 0.81
C ARG A 83 10.28 9.99 2.07
N ALA A 84 10.88 9.85 3.26
CA ALA A 84 10.23 10.11 4.53
C ALA A 84 9.80 11.58 4.66
N GLU A 85 10.69 12.53 4.29
CA GLU A 85 10.40 13.97 4.32
C GLU A 85 9.27 14.39 3.35
N ALA A 86 9.13 13.69 2.23
CA ALA A 86 8.10 13.96 1.22
C ALA A 86 6.79 13.19 1.45
N THR A 87 6.73 12.27 2.41
CA THR A 87 5.55 11.47 2.69
C THR A 87 4.66 12.12 3.74
N TYR A 88 3.36 12.08 3.51
CA TYR A 88 2.35 12.58 4.44
C TYR A 88 1.31 11.52 4.77
N LEU A 89 0.80 11.56 5.99
CA LEU A 89 -0.32 10.75 6.46
C LEU A 89 -1.63 11.42 6.04
N HIS A 90 -2.55 10.66 5.45
CA HIS A 90 -3.88 11.18 5.14
C HIS A 90 -4.66 11.47 6.42
N ASP A 91 -5.35 12.61 6.49
CA ASP A 91 -6.13 13.03 7.66
C ASP A 91 -7.19 12.00 8.12
N ASP A 92 -7.81 11.30 7.19
CA ASP A 92 -8.79 10.27 7.49
C ASP A 92 -8.13 8.97 7.96
N ALA A 93 -6.91 8.69 7.50
CA ALA A 93 -6.10 7.59 8.01
C ALA A 93 -5.69 7.86 9.46
N ALA A 94 -5.21 9.07 9.77
CA ALA A 94 -4.87 9.47 11.13
C ALA A 94 -6.06 9.26 12.08
N ARG A 95 -7.24 9.79 11.71
CA ARG A 95 -8.46 9.62 12.53
C ARG A 95 -8.91 8.16 12.65
N THR A 96 -8.69 7.35 11.61
CA THR A 96 -9.03 5.93 11.64
C THR A 96 -8.11 5.18 12.58
N LEU A 97 -6.80 5.41 12.50
CA LEU A 97 -5.82 4.80 13.39
C LEU A 97 -6.05 5.20 14.85
N ASP A 98 -6.35 6.49 15.15
CA ASP A 98 -6.68 6.95 16.50
C ASP A 98 -7.89 6.21 17.10
N ARG A 99 -8.85 5.81 16.28
CA ARG A 99 -10.01 5.04 16.71
C ARG A 99 -9.68 3.55 16.90
N ILE A 100 -8.80 3.01 16.06
CA ILE A 100 -8.35 1.62 16.14
C ILE A 100 -7.52 1.41 17.40
N ASP A 101 -6.61 2.33 17.72
CA ASP A 101 -5.80 2.28 18.94
C ASP A 101 -6.67 2.16 20.20
N ALA A 102 -7.88 2.75 20.18
CA ALA A 102 -8.81 2.69 21.29
C ALA A 102 -9.57 1.35 21.41
N LEU A 103 -9.47 0.46 20.41
CA LEU A 103 -10.15 -0.84 20.42
C LEU A 103 -9.30 -1.94 21.05
N GLU A 104 -7.98 -1.73 21.19
CA GLU A 104 -7.03 -2.74 21.67
C GLU A 104 -7.08 -4.07 20.85
N VAL A 105 -7.39 -3.98 19.55
CA VAL A 105 -7.44 -5.09 18.61
C VAL A 105 -6.11 -5.17 17.86
N PRO A 106 -5.51 -6.37 17.71
CA PRO A 106 -4.27 -6.55 16.96
C PRO A 106 -4.30 -5.88 15.59
N THR A 107 -3.27 -5.06 15.31
CA THR A 107 -3.22 -4.27 14.08
C THR A 107 -1.89 -4.48 13.36
N GLY A 108 -1.96 -4.76 12.06
CA GLY A 108 -0.79 -5.03 11.24
C GLY A 108 -0.72 -4.15 9.98
N LEU A 109 0.50 -3.93 9.53
CA LEU A 109 0.81 -3.28 8.26
C LEU A 109 1.43 -4.30 7.30
N VAL A 110 0.93 -4.37 6.06
CA VAL A 110 1.46 -5.24 5.01
C VAL A 110 1.63 -4.45 3.73
N THR A 111 2.85 -4.22 3.28
CA THR A 111 3.13 -3.29 2.19
C THR A 111 4.10 -3.85 1.15
N HIS A 112 3.96 -3.41 -0.11
CA HIS A 112 4.97 -3.62 -1.15
C HIS A 112 6.20 -2.71 -0.99
N CYS A 113 6.12 -1.68 -0.12
CA CYS A 113 7.25 -0.81 0.17
C CYS A 113 8.38 -1.61 0.82
N GLN A 114 9.59 -1.41 0.33
CA GLN A 114 10.75 -2.08 0.89
C GLN A 114 11.09 -1.53 2.28
N SER A 115 11.58 -2.38 3.19
CA SER A 115 11.81 -2.02 4.59
C SER A 115 12.69 -0.78 4.77
N PHE A 116 13.74 -0.64 3.96
CA PHE A 116 14.64 0.52 4.04
C PHE A 116 13.98 1.87 3.69
N LEU A 117 12.82 1.85 3.01
CA LEU A 117 11.98 3.02 2.72
C LEU A 117 10.82 3.13 3.71
N ALA A 118 10.18 2.02 4.06
CA ALA A 118 9.03 1.99 4.95
C ALA A 118 9.39 2.41 6.38
N GLU A 119 10.52 1.91 6.93
CA GLU A 119 10.95 2.23 8.29
C GLU A 119 11.13 3.74 8.52
N PRO A 120 11.88 4.50 7.70
CA PRO A 120 12.00 5.95 7.86
C PRO A 120 10.68 6.71 7.69
N VAL A 121 9.77 6.24 6.84
CA VAL A 121 8.42 6.82 6.68
C VAL A 121 7.61 6.63 7.95
N LEU A 122 7.59 5.41 8.49
CA LEU A 122 6.85 5.10 9.72
C LEU A 122 7.38 5.87 10.92
N ASP A 123 8.71 5.99 11.03
CA ASP A 123 9.35 6.76 12.09
C ASP A 123 9.05 8.28 11.95
N GLY A 124 9.16 8.81 10.74
CA GLY A 124 8.94 10.24 10.47
C GLY A 124 7.49 10.70 10.69
N LEU A 125 6.53 9.78 10.60
CA LEU A 125 5.10 10.04 10.79
C LEU A 125 4.55 9.56 12.14
N ASP A 126 5.42 9.12 13.07
CA ASP A 126 5.04 8.55 14.37
C ASP A 126 4.08 7.33 14.23
N LEU A 127 4.24 6.54 13.17
CA LEU A 127 3.41 5.37 12.89
C LEU A 127 4.00 4.04 13.36
N ALA A 128 5.31 3.96 13.61
CA ALA A 128 6.01 2.72 13.93
C ALA A 128 5.42 1.99 15.15
N GLY A 129 4.92 2.74 16.14
CA GLY A 129 4.31 2.19 17.36
C GLY A 129 2.82 1.87 17.27
N ARG A 130 2.18 2.10 16.11
CA ARG A 130 0.74 1.87 15.92
C ARG A 130 0.40 0.48 15.36
N PHE A 131 1.43 -0.26 14.95
CA PHE A 131 1.26 -1.60 14.38
C PHE A 131 2.00 -2.62 15.23
N ASP A 132 1.30 -3.69 15.64
CA ASP A 132 1.89 -4.81 16.37
C ASP A 132 2.78 -5.68 15.47
N THR A 133 2.59 -5.58 14.15
CA THR A 133 3.44 -6.19 13.13
C THR A 133 3.52 -5.34 11.86
N VAL A 134 4.72 -5.32 11.25
CA VAL A 134 4.96 -4.72 9.93
C VAL A 134 5.57 -5.78 9.03
N VAL A 135 4.93 -6.06 7.90
CA VAL A 135 5.40 -7.00 6.87
C VAL A 135 5.65 -6.24 5.58
N CYS A 136 6.92 -6.11 5.20
CA CYS A 136 7.30 -5.66 3.87
C CYS A 136 7.37 -6.88 2.94
N CYS A 137 6.69 -6.80 1.78
CA CYS A 137 6.71 -7.86 0.79
C CYS A 137 8.11 -8.03 0.20
N THR A 138 8.57 -9.27 0.11
CA THR A 138 9.86 -9.68 -0.46
C THR A 138 9.69 -11.04 -1.14
N ASP A 139 10.73 -11.52 -1.82
CA ASP A 139 10.73 -12.88 -2.38
C ASP A 139 10.62 -13.98 -1.30
N GLU A 140 10.94 -13.67 -0.05
CA GLU A 140 10.84 -14.60 1.09
C GLU A 140 9.46 -14.55 1.76
N THR A 141 8.85 -13.36 1.86
CA THR A 141 7.55 -13.15 2.51
C THR A 141 6.37 -13.29 1.56
N GLY A 142 6.61 -13.30 0.25
CA GLY A 142 5.60 -13.25 -0.80
C GLY A 142 5.23 -11.83 -1.22
N TRP A 143 4.54 -11.74 -2.34
CA TRP A 143 4.07 -10.49 -2.95
C TRP A 143 2.56 -10.53 -3.15
N LYS A 144 1.84 -9.47 -2.77
CA LYS A 144 0.42 -9.33 -3.13
C LYS A 144 0.25 -9.42 -4.66
N PRO A 145 -0.66 -10.20 -5.22
CA PRO A 145 -1.89 -10.71 -4.62
C PRO A 145 -1.79 -12.07 -3.91
N ASP A 146 -0.60 -12.66 -3.74
CA ASP A 146 -0.49 -13.90 -2.96
C ASP A 146 -0.89 -13.63 -1.50
N PRO A 147 -1.50 -14.60 -0.79
CA PRO A 147 -1.94 -14.43 0.58
C PRO A 147 -0.79 -14.42 1.60
N ASP A 148 0.36 -14.98 1.23
CA ASP A 148 1.49 -15.26 2.12
C ASP A 148 1.88 -14.09 3.05
N PRO A 149 2.01 -12.81 2.57
CA PRO A 149 2.38 -11.71 3.44
C PRO A 149 1.28 -11.34 4.45
N LEU A 150 0.00 -11.49 4.10
CA LEU A 150 -1.11 -11.27 5.03
C LEU A 150 -1.20 -12.40 6.06
N GLU A 151 -1.04 -13.64 5.65
CA GLU A 151 -0.98 -14.79 6.54
C GLU A 151 0.23 -14.70 7.50
N LEU A 152 1.37 -14.19 7.02
CA LEU A 152 2.52 -13.93 7.88
C LEU A 152 2.20 -12.88 8.93
N ALA A 153 1.54 -11.78 8.55
CA ALA A 153 1.11 -10.76 9.49
C ALA A 153 0.15 -11.33 10.55
N MET A 154 -0.84 -12.12 10.14
CA MET A 154 -1.77 -12.79 11.06
C MET A 154 -1.03 -13.74 12.02
N ARG A 155 -0.10 -14.57 11.52
CA ARG A 155 0.73 -15.44 12.36
C ARG A 155 1.55 -14.66 13.39
N ASN A 156 2.15 -13.52 12.98
CA ASN A 156 2.91 -12.64 13.89
C ASN A 156 2.03 -12.05 15.00
N LEU A 157 0.76 -11.79 14.69
CA LEU A 157 -0.24 -11.30 15.65
C LEU A 157 -0.84 -12.42 16.52
N GLY A 158 -0.49 -13.68 16.27
CA GLY A 158 -1.04 -14.84 16.98
C GLY A 158 -2.50 -15.12 16.61
N ILE A 159 -2.94 -14.69 15.44
CA ILE A 159 -4.31 -14.87 14.95
C ILE A 159 -4.37 -16.12 14.06
N ASP A 160 -5.34 -16.99 14.34
CA ASP A 160 -5.67 -18.13 13.48
C ASP A 160 -6.69 -17.70 12.41
N SER A 161 -6.33 -17.84 11.15
CA SER A 161 -7.16 -17.40 10.01
C SER A 161 -8.48 -18.18 9.89
N ASP A 162 -8.56 -19.41 10.42
CA ASP A 162 -9.76 -20.24 10.28
C ASP A 162 -10.92 -19.79 11.19
N ASP A 163 -10.62 -19.12 12.32
CA ASP A 163 -11.60 -18.75 13.33
C ASP A 163 -11.78 -17.23 13.49
N ALA A 164 -10.84 -16.41 13.02
CA ALA A 164 -10.84 -14.97 13.22
C ALA A 164 -11.46 -14.22 12.06
N ARG A 165 -12.25 -13.21 12.38
CA ARG A 165 -12.77 -12.26 11.39
C ARG A 165 -11.80 -11.09 11.23
N GLY A 166 -11.19 -11.00 10.09
CA GLY A 166 -10.25 -9.93 9.74
C GLY A 166 -10.63 -9.19 8.46
N TYR A 167 -10.04 -8.04 8.26
CA TYR A 167 -10.07 -7.34 6.98
C TYR A 167 -8.66 -6.84 6.62
N TYR A 168 -8.46 -6.65 5.34
CA TYR A 168 -7.33 -5.91 4.83
C TYR A 168 -7.82 -4.75 3.96
N VAL A 169 -7.30 -3.57 4.19
CA VAL A 169 -7.62 -2.37 3.40
C VAL A 169 -6.41 -1.90 2.60
N GLY A 170 -6.62 -1.65 1.32
CA GLY A 170 -5.61 -1.15 0.40
C GLY A 170 -6.23 -0.37 -0.75
N ASP A 171 -5.40 0.25 -1.58
CA ASP A 171 -5.82 1.08 -2.71
C ASP A 171 -5.78 0.36 -4.07
N GLY A 172 -5.22 -0.83 -4.13
CA GLY A 172 -4.96 -1.57 -5.36
C GLY A 172 -5.73 -2.88 -5.51
N GLU A 173 -5.76 -3.39 -6.74
CA GLU A 173 -6.34 -4.71 -7.04
C GLU A 173 -5.59 -5.85 -6.35
N SER A 174 -4.27 -5.70 -6.20
CA SER A 174 -3.44 -6.69 -5.53
C SER A 174 -3.80 -6.83 -4.05
N ASP A 175 -4.21 -5.72 -3.41
CA ASP A 175 -4.62 -5.70 -2.02
C ASP A 175 -5.93 -6.45 -1.82
N VAL A 176 -6.92 -6.13 -2.65
CA VAL A 176 -8.22 -6.80 -2.64
C VAL A 176 -8.06 -8.31 -2.89
N SER A 177 -7.27 -8.67 -3.88
CA SER A 177 -7.04 -10.08 -4.21
C SER A 177 -6.27 -10.81 -3.11
N ALA A 178 -5.27 -10.18 -2.49
CA ALA A 178 -4.53 -10.75 -1.36
C ALA A 178 -5.45 -11.00 -0.16
N ALA A 179 -6.33 -10.03 0.17
CA ALA A 179 -7.32 -10.18 1.23
C ALA A 179 -8.23 -11.40 1.00
N TRP A 180 -8.84 -11.50 -0.18
CA TRP A 180 -9.70 -12.63 -0.50
C TRP A 180 -8.96 -13.97 -0.50
N ASN A 181 -7.72 -14.00 -1.03
CA ASN A 181 -6.89 -15.20 -1.03
C ASN A 181 -6.49 -15.64 0.38
N ALA A 182 -6.37 -14.69 1.32
CA ALA A 182 -6.12 -14.96 2.74
C ALA A 182 -7.39 -15.20 3.57
N GLY A 183 -8.58 -15.21 2.96
CA GLY A 183 -9.85 -15.42 3.66
C GLY A 183 -10.34 -14.20 4.45
N LEU A 184 -9.81 -13.00 4.18
CA LEU A 184 -10.17 -11.75 4.83
C LEU A 184 -11.21 -10.96 4.02
N ASP A 185 -11.98 -10.11 4.70
CA ASP A 185 -12.80 -9.10 4.04
C ASP A 185 -11.86 -8.08 3.35
N ALA A 186 -12.13 -7.76 2.08
CA ALA A 186 -11.32 -6.85 1.27
C ALA A 186 -11.95 -5.46 1.23
N PHE A 187 -11.26 -4.45 1.77
CA PHE A 187 -11.71 -3.07 1.73
C PHE A 187 -10.84 -2.25 0.79
N HIS A 188 -11.45 -1.65 -0.21
CA HIS A 188 -10.77 -0.80 -1.16
C HIS A 188 -10.97 0.67 -0.81
N VAL A 189 -9.88 1.41 -0.64
CA VAL A 189 -9.90 2.89 -0.54
C VAL A 189 -9.49 3.50 -1.87
N GLU A 190 -10.37 4.34 -2.44
CA GLU A 190 -10.13 5.01 -3.72
C GLU A 190 -9.58 6.42 -3.49
N ARG A 191 -8.25 6.56 -3.45
CA ARG A 191 -7.57 7.84 -3.22
C ARG A 191 -7.49 8.70 -4.47
N VAL A 192 -7.32 8.05 -5.62
CA VAL A 192 -7.04 8.75 -6.89
C VAL A 192 -8.31 9.23 -7.58
N GLY A 193 -9.42 8.56 -7.33
CA GLY A 193 -10.68 8.82 -8.00
C GLY A 193 -10.89 7.99 -9.26
N HIS A 194 -12.17 7.72 -9.54
CA HIS A 194 -12.57 6.86 -10.64
C HIS A 194 -12.21 7.42 -12.02
N ASP A 195 -12.28 8.73 -12.18
CA ASP A 195 -11.99 9.39 -13.47
C ASP A 195 -10.52 9.24 -13.88
N ASP A 196 -9.61 9.23 -12.91
CA ASP A 196 -8.18 9.05 -13.16
C ASP A 196 -7.80 7.58 -13.34
N ARG A 197 -8.39 6.68 -12.56
CA ARG A 197 -8.19 5.24 -12.67
C ARG A 197 -8.84 4.65 -13.93
N GLY A 198 -10.01 5.15 -14.32
CA GLY A 198 -10.76 4.70 -15.49
C GLY A 198 -11.41 3.32 -15.36
N ARG A 199 -11.35 2.69 -14.19
CA ARG A 199 -11.96 1.40 -13.87
C ARG A 199 -12.26 1.27 -12.38
N CYS A 200 -13.16 0.37 -12.02
CA CYS A 200 -13.45 0.04 -10.62
C CYS A 200 -12.54 -1.07 -10.12
N VAL A 201 -12.05 -0.94 -8.90
CA VAL A 201 -11.53 -2.05 -8.10
C VAL A 201 -12.68 -2.53 -7.22
N LEU A 202 -13.02 -3.81 -7.32
CA LEU A 202 -14.09 -4.42 -6.54
C LEU A 202 -13.51 -4.97 -5.25
N GLY A 203 -14.12 -4.65 -4.12
CA GLY A 203 -13.86 -5.21 -2.81
C GLY A 203 -15.20 -5.49 -2.12
N ASP A 204 -15.19 -6.10 -0.95
CA ASP A 204 -16.40 -6.28 -0.13
C ASP A 204 -16.95 -4.93 0.30
N ARG A 205 -16.05 -3.96 0.43
CA ARG A 205 -16.40 -2.56 0.65
C ARG A 205 -15.47 -1.64 -0.14
N ARG A 206 -16.03 -0.56 -0.68
CA ARG A 206 -15.30 0.52 -1.34
C ARG A 206 -15.64 1.84 -0.68
N VAL A 207 -14.61 2.61 -0.35
CA VAL A 207 -14.72 3.93 0.26
C VAL A 207 -13.78 4.92 -0.42
N GLU A 208 -14.08 6.22 -0.34
CA GLU A 208 -13.16 7.28 -0.77
C GLU A 208 -12.28 7.74 0.40
N ARG A 209 -12.71 7.46 1.62
CA ARG A 209 -12.05 7.86 2.86
C ARG A 209 -12.13 6.74 3.90
N LEU A 210 -11.03 6.50 4.60
CA LEU A 210 -10.97 5.44 5.62
C LEU A 210 -11.95 5.67 6.78
N ASP A 211 -12.26 6.93 7.13
CA ASP A 211 -13.21 7.22 8.20
C ASP A 211 -14.68 6.85 7.86
N GLU A 212 -14.96 6.51 6.59
CA GLU A 212 -16.25 5.95 6.18
C GLU A 212 -16.45 4.47 6.59
N LEU A 213 -15.35 3.76 6.88
CA LEU A 213 -15.40 2.38 7.36
C LEU A 213 -16.05 2.24 8.74
N TRP A 214 -16.22 3.35 9.46
CA TRP A 214 -16.84 3.41 10.79
C TRP A 214 -18.35 3.62 10.76
N ARG A 215 -18.97 3.76 9.59
CA ARG A 215 -20.41 4.06 9.42
C ARG A 215 -21.27 2.83 9.18
#